data_e48e0459f6f4063d2a1935696519ce41
#
_entry.id   e48e0459f6f4063d2a1935696519ce41
#
_cell.length_a   1.000
_cell.length_b   1.000
_cell.length_c   1.000
_cell.angle_alpha   90.00
_cell.angle_beta   90.00
_cell.angle_gamma   90.00
#
_symmetry.space_group_name_H-M   'P 1'
#
loop_
_entity.id
_entity.type
_entity.pdbx_description
1 polymer ?
#
loop_
_entity_poly.entity_id
_entity_poly.type
_entity_poly.pdbx_seq_one_letter_code
_entity_poly.pdbx_strand_id
1 'polypeptide(L)'
;MAGGLSFLCNISGAPSQLLSSPSNNSLSLNAPSIRRRIKAEIQEIRVCTNRTCCRQGSLQTLETLSGLAPPNVTVKSCGCLGRCGAGPNLVALPGNGVIGHCGTAARAAQIMVGLLLRGHDSDNTAAKTGLEMLALRKRAQNELDEGNFSQAELLLSQAIKLEPFGGIHILFKDRSRARLALGNYSGALEDATEALTFAPRYPEAYICQGDAFLAMDQFDSAEKSYLTSLQIDPSIRRSKSFKARIEKLEEKLAAANMP
;
A
#
# COMPACT_ATOMS: atom_id res chain seq x y z
N MET A 1 -48.15 -24.67 39.17
CA MET A 1 -48.36 -26.11 38.96
C MET A 1 -47.41 -26.47 37.83
N ALA A 2 -46.26 -26.97 38.09
CA ALA A 2 -45.87 -28.38 38.19
C ALA A 2 -45.96 -28.99 36.76
N GLY A 3 -44.93 -29.45 36.20
CA GLY A 3 -43.79 -30.29 36.35
C GLY A 3 -43.15 -30.42 34.96
N GLY A 4 -41.91 -30.45 34.70
CA GLY A 4 -40.91 -31.40 35.11
C GLY A 4 -40.95 -32.72 34.34
N LEU A 5 -39.93 -32.96 33.51
CA LEU A 5 -39.22 -34.24 33.44
C LEU A 5 -38.15 -34.26 32.34
N SER A 6 -36.94 -34.51 32.77
CA SER A 6 -35.74 -34.89 32.02
C SER A 6 -35.91 -36.25 31.37
N PHE A 7 -35.26 -36.50 30.21
CA PHE A 7 -34.68 -37.78 29.87
C PHE A 7 -33.42 -37.64 28.97
N LEU A 8 -32.33 -38.12 29.51
CA LEU A 8 -31.07 -38.48 28.84
C LEU A 8 -31.30 -39.77 28.01
N CYS A 9 -30.69 -39.85 26.82
CA CYS A 9 -30.06 -41.08 26.38
C CYS A 9 -29.04 -40.82 25.28
N ASN A 10 -27.82 -41.25 25.54
CA ASN A 10 -26.75 -41.56 24.60
C ASN A 10 -27.19 -42.59 23.57
N ILE A 11 -26.59 -42.56 22.38
CA ILE A 11 -25.87 -43.72 21.77
C ILE A 11 -25.07 -43.24 20.54
N SER A 12 -23.83 -43.65 20.54
CA SER A 12 -22.76 -43.71 19.56
C SER A 12 -23.09 -44.21 18.14
N GLY A 13 -22.31 -43.76 17.14
CA GLY A 13 -22.16 -44.43 15.87
C GLY A 13 -21.66 -43.53 14.74
N ALA A 14 -20.36 -43.53 14.43
CA ALA A 14 -19.82 -43.10 13.11
C ALA A 14 -20.04 -44.23 12.09
N PRO A 15 -20.02 -43.97 10.77
CA PRO A 15 -18.75 -43.79 10.09
C PRO A 15 -18.70 -42.80 8.93
N SER A 16 -17.50 -42.39 8.64
CA SER A 16 -16.87 -41.77 7.48
C SER A 16 -17.58 -41.90 6.13
N GLN A 17 -17.83 -40.81 5.44
CA GLN A 17 -17.76 -40.76 3.98
C GLN A 17 -17.05 -39.49 3.52
N LEU A 18 -15.95 -39.71 2.81
CA LEU A 18 -15.14 -38.79 2.05
C LEU A 18 -15.99 -38.14 0.94
N LEU A 19 -16.12 -36.83 1.00
CA LEU A 19 -16.50 -36.02 -0.16
C LEU A 19 -15.33 -35.11 -0.50
N SER A 20 -14.70 -35.44 -1.61
CA SER A 20 -13.63 -34.72 -2.27
C SER A 20 -14.08 -33.32 -2.63
N SER A 21 -13.42 -32.33 -2.09
CA SER A 21 -13.50 -30.92 -2.49
C SER A 21 -12.73 -30.68 -3.79
N PRO A 22 -13.26 -29.90 -4.74
CA PRO A 22 -12.49 -29.52 -5.90
C PRO A 22 -11.37 -28.56 -5.48
N SER A 23 -10.16 -28.89 -5.88
CA SER A 23 -8.95 -28.08 -5.74
C SER A 23 -9.09 -26.76 -6.50
N ASN A 24 -9.37 -25.70 -5.79
CA ASN A 24 -9.12 -24.35 -6.26
C ASN A 24 -7.62 -24.12 -6.26
N ASN A 25 -7.00 -24.20 -7.42
CA ASN A 25 -5.66 -23.66 -7.69
C ASN A 25 -5.73 -22.13 -7.66
N SER A 26 -5.85 -21.55 -6.47
CA SER A 26 -5.43 -20.19 -6.23
C SER A 26 -3.90 -20.22 -6.26
N LEU A 27 -3.30 -19.62 -7.27
CA LEU A 27 -1.87 -19.27 -7.28
C LEU A 27 -1.63 -18.30 -6.11
N SER A 28 -1.43 -18.90 -4.93
CA SER A 28 -0.90 -18.21 -3.77
C SER A 28 0.50 -17.74 -4.16
N LEU A 29 0.65 -16.47 -4.49
CA LEU A 29 1.93 -15.78 -4.49
C LEU A 29 2.42 -15.71 -3.05
N ASN A 30 2.75 -16.85 -2.48
CA ASN A 30 3.55 -16.95 -1.27
C ASN A 30 4.94 -16.42 -1.62
N ALA A 31 5.15 -15.14 -1.39
CA ALA A 31 6.47 -14.51 -1.37
C ALA A 31 7.04 -14.48 0.07
N PRO A 32 7.45 -15.64 0.65
CA PRO A 32 8.10 -15.64 1.97
C PRO A 32 9.53 -15.09 1.91
N SER A 33 10.09 -14.91 0.70
CA SER A 33 11.47 -14.47 0.51
C SER A 33 11.68 -12.97 0.78
N ILE A 34 10.71 -12.12 0.47
CA ILE A 34 10.82 -10.67 0.66
C ILE A 34 10.64 -10.29 2.14
N ARG A 35 9.71 -10.92 2.86
CA ARG A 35 9.46 -10.61 4.28
C ARG A 35 10.63 -10.95 5.22
N ARG A 36 11.52 -11.87 4.87
CA ARG A 36 12.62 -12.30 5.75
C ARG A 36 13.88 -11.43 5.68
N ARG A 37 14.00 -10.52 4.70
CA ARG A 37 15.22 -9.70 4.51
C ARG A 37 15.18 -8.31 5.15
N ILE A 38 14.00 -7.80 5.54
CA ILE A 38 13.87 -6.47 6.10
C ILE A 38 13.94 -6.57 7.63
N LYS A 39 15.15 -6.54 8.19
CA LYS A 39 15.37 -6.20 9.60
C LYS A 39 15.58 -4.69 9.69
N ALA A 40 14.55 -3.91 9.43
CA ALA A 40 14.61 -2.48 9.61
C ALA A 40 14.38 -2.15 11.10
N GLU A 41 15.46 -1.85 11.81
CA GLU A 41 15.37 -1.08 13.06
C GLU A 41 14.94 0.37 12.79
N ILE A 42 15.00 0.79 11.51
CA ILE A 42 14.67 2.15 11.07
C ILE A 42 13.17 2.30 10.95
N GLN A 43 12.64 3.29 11.65
CA GLN A 43 11.21 3.61 11.69
C GLN A 43 10.88 4.89 10.92
N GLU A 44 11.83 5.84 10.88
CA GLU A 44 11.60 7.13 10.26
C GLU A 44 12.86 7.64 9.55
N ILE A 45 12.69 8.21 8.37
CA ILE A 45 13.72 8.93 7.63
C ILE A 45 13.27 10.37 7.48
N ARG A 46 14.11 11.31 7.92
CA ARG A 46 13.86 12.75 7.78
C ARG A 46 14.81 13.34 6.76
N VAL A 47 14.26 13.99 5.75
CA VAL A 47 15.01 14.68 4.69
C VAL A 47 14.95 16.18 4.92
N CYS A 48 16.12 16.82 4.97
CA CYS A 48 16.21 18.27 5.11
C CYS A 48 15.67 18.97 3.85
N THR A 49 14.60 19.73 3.98
CA THR A 49 13.99 20.51 2.89
C THR A 49 14.23 22.01 3.05
N ASN A 50 15.27 22.42 3.78
CA ASN A 50 15.64 23.81 3.88
C ASN A 50 16.20 24.34 2.54
N ARG A 51 16.16 25.66 2.34
CA ARG A 51 16.48 26.35 1.08
C ARG A 51 17.72 25.82 0.37
N THR A 52 18.85 25.62 1.09
CA THR A 52 20.08 25.10 0.50
C THR A 52 19.95 23.67 0.03
N CYS A 53 19.39 22.77 0.85
CA CYS A 53 19.15 21.36 0.47
C CYS A 53 18.13 21.24 -0.67
N CYS A 54 17.10 22.09 -0.72
CA CYS A 54 16.15 22.13 -1.84
C CYS A 54 16.85 22.45 -3.16
N ARG A 55 17.74 23.42 -3.19
CA ARG A 55 18.53 23.76 -4.37
C ARG A 55 19.46 22.63 -4.83
N GLN A 56 19.82 21.73 -3.92
CA GLN A 56 20.71 20.58 -4.15
C GLN A 56 19.94 19.28 -4.44
N GLY A 57 18.60 19.32 -4.61
CA GLY A 57 17.79 18.18 -5.01
C GLY A 57 17.10 17.42 -3.88
N SER A 58 16.91 18.01 -2.69
CA SER A 58 16.29 17.30 -1.56
C SER A 58 14.83 16.90 -1.80
N LEU A 59 14.09 17.62 -2.64
CA LEU A 59 12.73 17.24 -2.99
C LEU A 59 12.70 15.95 -3.80
N GLN A 60 13.63 15.78 -4.75
CA GLN A 60 13.80 14.53 -5.49
C GLN A 60 14.20 13.38 -4.55
N THR A 61 15.11 13.65 -3.60
CA THR A 61 15.47 12.69 -2.56
C THR A 61 14.26 12.27 -1.75
N LEU A 62 13.45 13.22 -1.29
CA LEU A 62 12.24 12.95 -0.51
C LEU A 62 11.24 12.09 -1.31
N GLU A 63 10.97 12.46 -2.57
CA GLU A 63 10.08 11.71 -3.48
C GLU A 63 10.57 10.28 -3.69
N THR A 64 11.85 10.10 -4.00
CA THR A 64 12.46 8.79 -4.23
C THR A 64 12.37 7.90 -2.99
N LEU A 65 12.77 8.43 -1.83
CA LEU A 65 12.72 7.67 -0.57
C LEU A 65 11.29 7.32 -0.17
N SER A 66 10.34 8.25 -0.33
CA SER A 66 8.92 8.00 -0.03
C SER A 66 8.32 6.92 -0.93
N GLY A 67 8.71 6.88 -2.20
CA GLY A 67 8.24 5.87 -3.15
C GLY A 67 8.85 4.49 -2.94
N LEU A 68 10.05 4.41 -2.36
CA LEU A 68 10.78 3.17 -2.06
C LEU A 68 10.58 2.68 -0.63
N ALA A 69 9.99 3.48 0.25
CA ALA A 69 9.81 3.12 1.65
C ALA A 69 8.89 1.91 1.80
N PRO A 70 9.27 0.90 2.60
CA PRO A 70 8.35 -0.13 3.03
C PRO A 70 7.32 0.46 4.00
N PRO A 71 6.16 -0.20 4.23
CA PRO A 71 5.06 0.35 5.01
C PRO A 71 5.39 0.70 6.47
N ASN A 72 6.42 0.07 7.03
CA ASN A 72 6.88 0.29 8.40
C ASN A 72 7.88 1.45 8.53
N VAL A 73 8.30 2.08 7.42
CA VAL A 73 9.25 3.21 7.41
C VAL A 73 8.54 4.48 6.95
N THR A 74 8.51 5.47 7.81
CA THR A 74 7.94 6.77 7.48
C THR A 74 9.01 7.71 6.92
N VAL A 75 8.77 8.32 5.77
CA VAL A 75 9.67 9.34 5.19
C VAL A 75 9.02 10.71 5.30
N LYS A 76 9.71 11.67 5.92
CA LYS A 76 9.20 13.03 6.16
C LYS A 76 10.22 14.09 5.79
N SER A 77 9.71 15.27 5.46
CA SER A 77 10.53 16.48 5.40
C SER A 77 10.88 16.97 6.81
N CYS A 78 12.04 17.60 6.94
CA CYS A 78 12.42 18.29 8.19
C CYS A 78 13.14 19.61 7.91
N GLY A 79 13.33 20.39 8.97
CA GLY A 79 14.14 21.59 8.96
C GLY A 79 15.64 21.32 8.76
N CYS A 80 16.46 22.34 8.95
CA CYS A 80 17.92 22.27 8.73
C CYS A 80 18.60 21.27 9.69
N LEU A 81 19.40 20.37 9.11
CA LEU A 81 20.23 19.41 9.85
C LEU A 81 21.67 19.89 10.12
N GLY A 82 21.97 21.17 9.85
CA GLY A 82 23.22 21.84 10.19
C GLY A 82 24.41 21.57 9.27
N ARG A 83 24.29 20.75 8.20
CA ARG A 83 25.40 20.41 7.28
C ARG A 83 25.14 20.90 5.85
N CYS A 84 24.89 22.19 5.69
CA CYS A 84 24.47 22.77 4.39
C CYS A 84 25.51 22.59 3.26
N GLY A 85 26.79 22.51 3.56
CA GLY A 85 27.85 22.26 2.57
C GLY A 85 27.89 20.84 2.00
N ALA A 86 27.31 19.86 2.71
CA ALA A 86 27.25 18.46 2.32
C ALA A 86 25.84 17.99 1.93
N GLY A 87 24.95 18.94 1.61
CA GLY A 87 23.56 18.61 1.29
C GLY A 87 23.33 17.99 -0.09
N PRO A 88 22.13 17.47 -0.36
CA PRO A 88 21.04 17.31 0.60
C PRO A 88 21.36 16.34 1.72
N ASN A 89 20.79 16.60 2.90
CA ASN A 89 21.03 15.82 4.09
C ASN A 89 19.77 15.09 4.55
N LEU A 90 19.94 13.91 5.07
CA LEU A 90 18.90 13.13 5.74
C LEU A 90 19.42 12.50 7.03
N VAL A 91 18.50 12.07 7.89
CA VAL A 91 18.76 11.28 9.09
C VAL A 91 17.78 10.12 9.14
N ALA A 92 18.28 8.94 9.51
CA ALA A 92 17.47 7.75 9.72
C ALA A 92 17.37 7.45 11.23
N LEU A 93 16.16 7.32 11.73
CA LEU A 93 15.89 7.12 13.16
C LEU A 93 15.51 5.64 13.42
N PRO A 94 15.97 5.07 14.55
CA PRO A 94 16.52 5.74 15.75
C PRO A 94 18.00 6.13 15.69
N GLY A 95 18.70 5.95 14.58
CA GLY A 95 20.11 6.40 14.44
C GLY A 95 20.24 7.93 14.48
N ASN A 96 21.42 8.42 14.88
CA ASN A 96 21.70 9.86 14.96
C ASN A 96 22.65 10.38 13.88
N GLY A 97 23.05 9.53 12.92
CA GLY A 97 23.98 9.89 11.85
C GLY A 97 23.30 10.71 10.75
N VAL A 98 23.87 11.89 10.44
CA VAL A 98 23.43 12.67 9.27
C VAL A 98 24.16 12.15 8.03
N ILE A 99 23.38 11.72 7.04
CA ILE A 99 23.86 11.25 5.74
C ILE A 99 23.71 12.41 4.74
N GLY A 100 24.82 12.77 4.10
CA GLY A 100 24.85 13.86 3.13
C GLY A 100 24.96 13.38 1.67
N HIS A 101 25.04 14.37 0.76
CA HIS A 101 25.22 14.14 -0.68
C HIS A 101 24.14 13.23 -1.31
N CYS A 102 22.87 13.41 -0.91
CA CYS A 102 21.74 12.57 -1.31
C CYS A 102 20.96 13.15 -2.52
N GLY A 103 21.52 14.07 -3.29
CA GLY A 103 20.80 14.91 -4.26
C GLY A 103 20.34 14.21 -5.55
N THR A 104 20.63 12.93 -5.73
CA THR A 104 20.19 12.17 -6.92
C THR A 104 19.30 11.00 -6.52
N ALA A 105 18.35 10.64 -7.40
CA ALA A 105 17.49 9.48 -7.19
C ALA A 105 18.30 8.19 -7.00
N ALA A 106 19.38 8.01 -7.78
CA ALA A 106 20.26 6.86 -7.68
C ALA A 106 20.90 6.76 -6.28
N ARG A 107 21.44 7.87 -5.77
CA ARG A 107 22.03 7.90 -4.44
C ARG A 107 21.01 7.70 -3.34
N ALA A 108 19.82 8.29 -3.47
CA ALA A 108 18.71 8.08 -2.54
C ALA A 108 18.30 6.59 -2.48
N ALA A 109 18.16 5.94 -3.64
CA ALA A 109 17.83 4.51 -3.70
C ALA A 109 18.92 3.64 -3.07
N GLN A 110 20.21 3.89 -3.35
CA GLN A 110 21.31 3.19 -2.70
C GLN A 110 21.31 3.35 -1.18
N ILE A 111 21.05 4.56 -0.69
CA ILE A 111 20.94 4.83 0.75
C ILE A 111 19.79 4.04 1.34
N MET A 112 18.59 4.05 0.71
CA MET A 112 17.45 3.29 1.20
C MET A 112 17.77 1.80 1.30
N VAL A 113 18.38 1.22 0.26
CA VAL A 113 18.81 -0.18 0.23
C VAL A 113 19.82 -0.47 1.33
N GLY A 114 20.87 0.35 1.45
CA GLY A 114 21.90 0.18 2.50
C GLY A 114 21.36 0.32 3.93
N LEU A 115 20.30 1.12 4.12
CA LEU A 115 19.63 1.27 5.41
C LEU A 115 18.73 0.07 5.76
N LEU A 116 18.09 -0.55 4.76
CA LEU A 116 17.08 -1.59 4.96
C LEU A 116 17.59 -3.00 4.72
N LEU A 117 18.49 -3.18 3.75
CA LEU A 117 19.06 -4.47 3.35
C LEU A 117 20.53 -4.52 3.77
N ARG A 118 20.87 -5.35 4.75
CA ARG A 118 22.27 -5.58 5.13
C ARG A 118 22.90 -6.60 4.18
N GLY A 119 23.73 -6.17 3.21
CA GLY A 119 24.47 -7.09 2.33
C GLY A 119 25.11 -6.39 1.13
N HIS A 120 26.41 -6.67 0.89
CA HIS A 120 27.28 -5.88 0.01
C HIS A 120 27.05 -6.05 -1.50
N ASP A 121 26.53 -7.18 -2.01
CA ASP A 121 26.47 -7.46 -3.46
C ASP A 121 25.09 -7.29 -4.10
N SER A 122 24.02 -7.30 -3.31
CA SER A 122 22.66 -7.12 -3.78
C SER A 122 22.20 -5.64 -3.86
N ASP A 123 22.97 -4.73 -3.29
CA ASP A 123 22.56 -3.35 -3.07
C ASP A 123 22.35 -2.55 -4.36
N ASN A 124 23.22 -2.74 -5.35
CA ASN A 124 23.12 -2.04 -6.64
C ASN A 124 21.96 -2.56 -7.50
N THR A 125 21.70 -3.86 -7.49
CA THR A 125 20.59 -4.45 -8.24
C THR A 125 19.26 -4.03 -7.64
N ALA A 126 19.11 -4.14 -6.32
CA ALA A 126 17.90 -3.72 -5.61
C ALA A 126 17.61 -2.22 -5.80
N ALA A 127 18.64 -1.37 -5.76
CA ALA A 127 18.50 0.06 -6.01
C ALA A 127 18.05 0.36 -7.46
N LYS A 128 18.62 -0.34 -8.45
CA LYS A 128 18.20 -0.21 -9.86
C LYS A 128 16.76 -0.65 -10.07
N THR A 129 16.39 -1.82 -9.56
CA THR A 129 15.02 -2.35 -9.61
C THR A 129 14.02 -1.40 -8.96
N GLY A 130 14.37 -0.83 -7.80
CA GLY A 130 13.55 0.18 -7.14
C GLY A 130 13.34 1.44 -7.98
N LEU A 131 14.39 1.94 -8.65
CA LEU A 131 14.29 3.10 -9.54
C LEU A 131 13.47 2.80 -10.80
N GLU A 132 13.64 1.62 -11.38
CA GLU A 132 12.83 1.18 -12.52
C GLU A 132 11.35 1.09 -12.16
N MET A 133 11.03 0.52 -11.01
CA MET A 133 9.69 0.51 -10.45
C MET A 133 9.12 1.93 -10.31
N LEU A 134 9.89 2.87 -9.73
CA LEU A 134 9.44 4.27 -9.61
C LEU A 134 9.20 4.94 -10.96
N ALA A 135 10.05 4.66 -11.96
CA ALA A 135 9.88 5.19 -13.31
C ALA A 135 8.60 4.65 -13.96
N LEU A 136 8.34 3.33 -13.85
CA LEU A 136 7.10 2.71 -14.34
C LEU A 136 5.87 3.27 -13.62
N ARG A 137 5.93 3.40 -12.30
CA ARG A 137 4.83 3.98 -11.51
C ARG A 137 4.54 5.42 -11.91
N LYS A 138 5.57 6.25 -12.11
CA LYS A 138 5.39 7.64 -12.53
C LYS A 138 4.75 7.74 -13.91
N ARG A 139 5.15 6.90 -14.86
CA ARG A 139 4.50 6.80 -16.17
C ARG A 139 3.04 6.36 -16.03
N ALA A 140 2.78 5.33 -15.23
CA ALA A 140 1.42 4.86 -14.97
C ALA A 140 0.54 5.94 -14.33
N GLN A 141 1.10 6.78 -13.44
CA GLN A 141 0.36 7.90 -12.86
C GLN A 141 -0.03 8.93 -13.93
N ASN A 142 0.86 9.25 -14.87
CA ASN A 142 0.53 10.13 -16.00
C ASN A 142 -0.62 9.53 -16.84
N GLU A 143 -0.55 8.22 -17.15
CA GLU A 143 -1.62 7.53 -17.89
C GLU A 143 -2.96 7.53 -17.13
N LEU A 144 -2.93 7.39 -15.80
CA LEU A 144 -4.13 7.52 -14.95
C LEU A 144 -4.72 8.93 -15.02
N ASP A 145 -3.87 9.94 -15.01
CA ASP A 145 -4.29 11.35 -15.04
C ASP A 145 -4.84 11.74 -16.43
N GLU A 146 -4.35 11.09 -17.50
CA GLU A 146 -4.84 11.23 -18.87
C GLU A 146 -6.09 10.36 -19.17
N GLY A 147 -6.47 9.45 -18.26
CA GLY A 147 -7.60 8.54 -18.44
C GLY A 147 -7.28 7.26 -19.24
N ASN A 148 -6.00 6.99 -19.52
CA ASN A 148 -5.54 5.81 -20.24
C ASN A 148 -5.38 4.59 -19.29
N PHE A 149 -6.49 4.16 -18.68
CA PHE A 149 -6.49 3.17 -17.58
C PHE A 149 -5.90 1.82 -17.95
N SER A 150 -6.10 1.35 -19.19
CA SER A 150 -5.52 0.07 -19.66
C SER A 150 -4.00 0.13 -19.73
N GLN A 151 -3.43 1.25 -20.19
CA GLN A 151 -1.99 1.44 -20.24
C GLN A 151 -1.40 1.58 -18.82
N ALA A 152 -2.11 2.28 -17.93
CA ALA A 152 -1.74 2.39 -16.53
C ALA A 152 -1.69 1.01 -15.84
N GLU A 153 -2.72 0.17 -16.04
CA GLU A 153 -2.74 -1.20 -15.50
C GLU A 153 -1.57 -2.04 -15.99
N LEU A 154 -1.22 -1.95 -17.29
CA LEU A 154 -0.10 -2.66 -17.88
C LEU A 154 1.23 -2.24 -17.22
N LEU A 155 1.49 -0.94 -17.12
CA LEU A 155 2.72 -0.38 -16.52
C LEU A 155 2.83 -0.77 -15.03
N LEU A 156 1.74 -0.71 -14.27
CA LEU A 156 1.71 -1.10 -12.86
C LEU A 156 1.93 -2.60 -12.69
N SER A 157 1.39 -3.42 -13.60
CA SER A 157 1.63 -4.85 -13.61
C SER A 157 3.09 -5.20 -13.90
N GLN A 158 3.75 -4.45 -14.79
CA GLN A 158 5.19 -4.56 -15.02
C GLN A 158 5.98 -4.18 -13.76
N ALA A 159 5.61 -3.06 -13.11
CA ALA A 159 6.26 -2.61 -11.89
C ALA A 159 6.13 -3.61 -10.73
N ILE A 160 4.98 -4.26 -10.58
CA ILE A 160 4.74 -5.30 -9.57
C ILE A 160 5.61 -6.55 -9.83
N LYS A 161 5.78 -6.94 -11.11
CA LYS A 161 6.63 -8.07 -11.50
C LYS A 161 8.11 -7.89 -11.19
N LEU A 162 8.56 -6.66 -11.00
CA LEU A 162 9.94 -6.38 -10.58
C LEU A 162 10.20 -6.79 -9.13
N GLU A 163 9.17 -7.12 -8.36
CA GLU A 163 9.26 -7.48 -6.93
C GLU A 163 10.12 -6.49 -6.12
N PRO A 164 9.83 -5.19 -6.14
CA PRO A 164 10.67 -4.19 -5.49
C PRO A 164 10.70 -4.43 -3.98
N PHE A 165 11.82 -4.07 -3.35
CA PHE A 165 12.01 -4.23 -1.90
C PHE A 165 11.09 -3.35 -1.04
N GLY A 166 10.48 -2.31 -1.63
CA GLY A 166 9.54 -1.41 -0.97
C GLY A 166 8.57 -0.76 -1.94
N GLY A 167 7.55 -0.06 -1.43
CA GLY A 167 6.56 0.65 -2.24
C GLY A 167 5.52 -0.23 -2.96
N ILE A 168 5.58 -1.56 -2.82
CA ILE A 168 4.71 -2.49 -3.55
C ILE A 168 3.22 -2.28 -3.22
N HIS A 169 2.88 -1.95 -1.98
CA HIS A 169 1.52 -1.64 -1.54
C HIS A 169 0.92 -0.45 -2.30
N ILE A 170 1.77 0.52 -2.69
CA ILE A 170 1.35 1.68 -3.47
C ILE A 170 1.02 1.26 -4.91
N LEU A 171 1.80 0.33 -5.50
CA LEU A 171 1.56 -0.19 -6.84
C LEU A 171 0.21 -0.91 -6.93
N PHE A 172 -0.09 -1.78 -5.96
CA PHE A 172 -1.37 -2.47 -5.88
C PHE A 172 -2.52 -1.48 -5.73
N LYS A 173 -2.42 -0.48 -4.84
CA LYS A 173 -3.41 0.57 -4.69
C LYS A 173 -3.62 1.37 -6.00
N ASP A 174 -2.54 1.73 -6.69
CA ASP A 174 -2.65 2.47 -7.96
C ASP A 174 -3.27 1.58 -9.06
N ARG A 175 -2.96 0.27 -9.13
CA ARG A 175 -3.56 -0.67 -10.08
C ARG A 175 -5.03 -0.96 -9.76
N SER A 176 -5.40 -1.02 -8.48
CA SER A 176 -6.81 -1.10 -8.06
C SER A 176 -7.62 0.06 -8.64
N ARG A 177 -7.09 1.28 -8.60
CA ARG A 177 -7.75 2.45 -9.20
C ARG A 177 -7.91 2.33 -10.72
N ALA A 178 -6.89 1.85 -11.42
CA ALA A 178 -6.96 1.62 -12.86
C ALA A 178 -8.02 0.58 -13.21
N ARG A 179 -8.04 -0.56 -12.51
CA ARG A 179 -9.00 -1.64 -12.69
C ARG A 179 -10.44 -1.22 -12.39
N LEU A 180 -10.63 -0.41 -11.33
CA LEU A 180 -11.92 0.16 -11.00
C LEU A 180 -12.46 1.01 -12.14
N ALA A 181 -11.64 1.87 -12.73
CA ALA A 181 -12.01 2.71 -13.87
C ALA A 181 -12.31 1.91 -15.15
N LEU A 182 -11.69 0.73 -15.30
CA LEU A 182 -11.95 -0.21 -16.39
C LEU A 182 -13.19 -1.09 -16.17
N GLY A 183 -13.88 -0.97 -15.02
CA GLY A 183 -15.01 -1.81 -14.67
C GLY A 183 -14.63 -3.21 -14.14
N ASN A 184 -13.34 -3.49 -13.96
CA ASN A 184 -12.87 -4.73 -13.35
C ASN A 184 -12.90 -4.60 -11.82
N TYR A 185 -14.12 -4.66 -11.24
CA TYR A 185 -14.33 -4.40 -9.82
C TYR A 185 -13.75 -5.50 -8.91
N SER A 186 -13.85 -6.77 -9.33
CA SER A 186 -13.26 -7.89 -8.58
C SER A 186 -11.73 -7.78 -8.53
N GLY A 187 -11.08 -7.53 -9.68
CA GLY A 187 -9.65 -7.33 -9.72
C GLY A 187 -9.18 -6.07 -8.97
N ALA A 188 -10.02 -5.02 -8.92
CA ALA A 188 -9.75 -3.84 -8.11
C ALA A 188 -9.79 -4.15 -6.61
N LEU A 189 -10.77 -4.96 -6.17
CA LEU A 189 -10.88 -5.42 -4.79
C LEU A 189 -9.72 -6.32 -4.37
N GLU A 190 -9.32 -7.25 -5.25
CA GLU A 190 -8.13 -8.10 -5.03
C GLU A 190 -6.89 -7.26 -4.80
N ASP A 191 -6.62 -6.30 -5.68
CA ASP A 191 -5.46 -5.40 -5.56
C ASP A 191 -5.51 -4.54 -4.29
N ALA A 192 -6.67 -4.00 -3.92
CA ALA A 192 -6.82 -3.26 -2.68
C ALA A 192 -6.53 -4.14 -1.46
N THR A 193 -6.97 -5.39 -1.49
CA THR A 193 -6.72 -6.37 -0.43
C THR A 193 -5.24 -6.77 -0.36
N GLU A 194 -4.59 -6.98 -1.50
CA GLU A 194 -3.14 -7.22 -1.55
C GLU A 194 -2.35 -6.03 -1.00
N ALA A 195 -2.74 -4.79 -1.33
CA ALA A 195 -2.12 -3.60 -0.74
C ALA A 195 -2.21 -3.61 0.80
N LEU A 196 -3.34 -4.03 1.37
CA LEU A 196 -3.56 -4.15 2.82
C LEU A 196 -2.80 -5.32 3.44
N THR A 197 -2.53 -6.38 2.68
CA THR A 197 -1.67 -7.49 3.14
C THR A 197 -0.25 -7.02 3.40
N PHE A 198 0.28 -6.14 2.54
CA PHE A 198 1.58 -5.51 2.74
C PHE A 198 1.54 -4.38 3.76
N ALA A 199 0.49 -3.57 3.76
CA ALA A 199 0.34 -2.37 4.57
C ALA A 199 -1.04 -2.31 5.27
N PRO A 200 -1.24 -3.03 6.40
CA PRO A 200 -2.54 -3.11 7.07
C PRO A 200 -3.09 -1.78 7.61
N ARG A 201 -2.25 -0.76 7.73
CA ARG A 201 -2.64 0.59 8.18
C ARG A 201 -2.53 1.63 7.06
N TYR A 202 -2.80 1.24 5.83
CA TYR A 202 -2.75 2.12 4.66
C TYR A 202 -4.16 2.61 4.29
N PRO A 203 -4.57 3.82 4.69
CA PRO A 203 -5.96 4.27 4.57
C PRO A 203 -6.42 4.38 3.12
N GLU A 204 -5.53 4.73 2.18
CA GLU A 204 -5.87 4.83 0.76
C GLU A 204 -6.25 3.49 0.14
N ALA A 205 -5.71 2.37 0.63
CA ALA A 205 -6.11 1.04 0.17
C ALA A 205 -7.51 0.67 0.67
N TYR A 206 -7.89 1.07 1.89
CA TYR A 206 -9.27 0.94 2.37
C TYR A 206 -10.25 1.78 1.56
N ILE A 207 -9.84 2.97 1.09
CA ILE A 207 -10.66 3.78 0.19
C ILE A 207 -10.87 3.05 -1.14
N CYS A 208 -9.81 2.49 -1.74
CA CYS A 208 -9.93 1.71 -2.98
C CYS A 208 -10.81 0.45 -2.78
N GLN A 209 -10.70 -0.22 -1.64
CA GLN A 209 -11.55 -1.35 -1.27
C GLN A 209 -13.03 -0.93 -1.17
N GLY A 210 -13.29 0.20 -0.51
CA GLY A 210 -14.63 0.79 -0.42
C GLY A 210 -15.20 1.17 -1.79
N ASP A 211 -14.38 1.80 -2.65
CA ASP A 211 -14.77 2.16 -4.01
C ASP A 211 -15.13 0.90 -4.84
N ALA A 212 -14.39 -0.20 -4.69
CA ALA A 212 -14.68 -1.47 -5.37
C ALA A 212 -15.97 -2.12 -4.84
N PHE A 213 -16.19 -2.16 -3.53
CA PHE A 213 -17.43 -2.65 -2.94
C PHE A 213 -18.64 -1.82 -3.37
N LEU A 214 -18.50 -0.49 -3.40
CA LEU A 214 -19.56 0.42 -3.85
C LEU A 214 -19.93 0.18 -5.32
N ALA A 215 -18.94 -0.12 -6.17
CA ALA A 215 -19.15 -0.43 -7.58
C ALA A 215 -19.82 -1.81 -7.81
N MET A 216 -19.70 -2.71 -6.82
CA MET A 216 -20.36 -4.02 -6.80
C MET A 216 -21.70 -4.00 -6.03
N ASP A 217 -22.23 -2.82 -5.70
CA ASP A 217 -23.43 -2.60 -4.91
C ASP A 217 -23.42 -3.29 -3.52
N GLN A 218 -22.20 -3.51 -2.96
CA GLN A 218 -22.02 -4.06 -1.60
C GLN A 218 -21.84 -2.91 -0.59
N PHE A 219 -22.93 -2.21 -0.31
CA PHE A 219 -22.92 -0.93 0.42
C PHE A 219 -22.41 -1.04 1.85
N ASP A 220 -22.80 -2.07 2.59
CA ASP A 220 -22.34 -2.29 3.97
C ASP A 220 -20.82 -2.51 4.05
N SER A 221 -20.27 -3.25 3.08
CA SER A 221 -18.84 -3.49 2.98
C SER A 221 -18.08 -2.22 2.59
N ALA A 222 -18.65 -1.41 1.71
CA ALA A 222 -18.10 -0.12 1.30
C ALA A 222 -18.04 0.85 2.51
N GLU A 223 -19.15 0.98 3.26
CA GLU A 223 -19.20 1.81 4.47
C GLU A 223 -18.15 1.40 5.48
N LYS A 224 -18.06 0.11 5.81
CA LYS A 224 -17.05 -0.43 6.73
C LYS A 224 -15.63 -0.10 6.31
N SER A 225 -15.32 -0.21 5.02
CA SER A 225 -14.00 0.11 4.48
C SER A 225 -13.69 1.61 4.61
N TYR A 226 -14.64 2.48 4.29
CA TYR A 226 -14.47 3.94 4.45
C TYR A 226 -14.34 4.34 5.93
N LEU A 227 -15.11 3.74 6.82
CA LEU A 227 -14.98 3.98 8.27
C LEU A 227 -13.61 3.56 8.79
N THR A 228 -13.09 2.41 8.33
CA THR A 228 -11.75 1.96 8.69
C THR A 228 -10.67 2.93 8.21
N SER A 229 -10.81 3.48 6.99
CA SER A 229 -9.87 4.50 6.49
C SER A 229 -9.85 5.75 7.38
N LEU A 230 -11.02 6.20 7.86
CA LEU A 230 -11.16 7.34 8.77
C LEU A 230 -10.63 7.06 10.18
N GLN A 231 -10.71 5.83 10.66
CA GLN A 231 -10.11 5.45 11.95
C GLN A 231 -8.58 5.49 11.90
N ILE A 232 -7.99 5.16 10.76
CA ILE A 232 -6.53 5.20 10.55
C ILE A 232 -6.05 6.65 10.37
N ASP A 233 -6.74 7.42 9.52
CA ASP A 233 -6.44 8.83 9.26
C ASP A 233 -7.71 9.69 9.24
N PRO A 234 -8.07 10.32 10.38
CA PRO A 234 -9.23 11.20 10.46
C PRO A 234 -9.16 12.45 9.55
N SER A 235 -7.97 12.82 9.06
CA SER A 235 -7.80 14.01 8.22
C SER A 235 -8.47 13.85 6.84
N ILE A 236 -8.63 12.62 6.37
CA ILE A 236 -9.26 12.26 5.10
C ILE A 236 -10.70 12.80 5.01
N ARG A 237 -11.42 12.90 6.13
CA ARG A 237 -12.79 13.46 6.18
C ARG A 237 -12.90 14.85 5.56
N ARG A 238 -11.82 15.64 5.57
CA ARG A 238 -11.78 16.99 4.98
C ARG A 238 -11.60 16.99 3.48
N SER A 239 -11.17 15.91 2.90
CA SER A 239 -10.94 15.76 1.46
C SER A 239 -12.25 15.85 0.68
N LYS A 240 -12.28 16.68 -0.37
CA LYS A 240 -13.44 16.78 -1.28
C LYS A 240 -13.77 15.47 -1.94
N SER A 241 -12.73 14.71 -2.35
CA SER A 241 -12.90 13.41 -3.00
C SER A 241 -13.50 12.37 -2.07
N PHE A 242 -13.17 12.41 -0.78
CA PHE A 242 -13.75 11.49 0.19
C PHE A 242 -15.22 11.83 0.50
N LYS A 243 -15.55 13.13 0.64
CA LYS A 243 -16.94 13.58 0.82
C LYS A 243 -17.84 13.10 -0.32
N ALA A 244 -17.39 13.27 -1.57
CA ALA A 244 -18.12 12.80 -2.75
C ALA A 244 -18.37 11.28 -2.75
N ARG A 245 -17.44 10.48 -2.16
CA ARG A 245 -17.65 9.03 -2.00
C ARG A 245 -18.74 8.71 -0.99
N ILE A 246 -18.77 9.42 0.13
CA ILE A 246 -19.79 9.24 1.15
C ILE A 246 -21.17 9.66 0.62
N GLU A 247 -21.26 10.82 -0.04
CA GLU A 247 -22.50 11.27 -0.70
C GLU A 247 -23.03 10.23 -1.71
N LYS A 248 -22.15 9.67 -2.54
CA LYS A 248 -22.51 8.61 -3.49
C LYS A 248 -22.97 7.33 -2.79
N LEU A 249 -22.35 6.95 -1.67
CA LEU A 249 -22.77 5.79 -0.88
C LEU A 249 -24.17 6.02 -0.28
N GLU A 250 -24.41 7.19 0.32
CA GLU A 250 -25.70 7.57 0.90
C GLU A 250 -26.82 7.58 -0.15
N GLU A 251 -26.55 8.13 -1.35
CA GLU A 251 -27.47 8.12 -2.48
C GLU A 251 -27.85 6.69 -2.90
N LYS A 252 -26.86 5.81 -3.00
CA LYS A 252 -27.07 4.40 -3.36
C LYS A 252 -27.86 3.63 -2.29
N LEU A 253 -27.55 3.86 -1.02
CA LEU A 253 -28.29 3.28 0.12
C LEU A 253 -29.74 3.77 0.15
N ALA A 254 -29.98 5.06 -0.10
CA ALA A 254 -31.33 5.60 -0.18
C ALA A 254 -32.13 4.97 -1.32
N ALA A 255 -31.51 4.81 -2.49
CA ALA A 255 -32.15 4.16 -3.66
C ALA A 255 -32.46 2.67 -3.40
N ALA A 256 -31.59 1.95 -2.69
CA ALA A 256 -31.79 0.53 -2.36
C ALA A 256 -32.90 0.30 -1.31
N ASN A 257 -33.19 1.31 -0.48
CA ASN A 257 -34.21 1.26 0.57
C ASN A 257 -35.58 1.84 0.13
N MET A 258 -35.72 2.30 -1.11
CA MET A 258 -37.02 2.72 -1.63
C MET A 258 -37.86 1.49 -1.97
N PRO A 259 -39.13 1.42 -1.49
CA PRO A 259 -40.03 0.28 -1.70
C PRO A 259 -40.47 0.14 -3.16
#